data_1be38af7a579d5442251e6616f68dc62
#
_entry.id   1be38af7a579d5442251e6616f68dc62
#
_cell.length_a   1.000
_cell.length_b   1.000
_cell.length_c   1.000
_cell.angle_alpha   90.00
_cell.angle_beta   90.00
_cell.angle_gamma   90.00
#
_symmetry.space_group_name_H-M   'P 1'
#
loop_
_entity.id
_entity.type
_entity.pdbx_description
1 polymer ?
#
loop_
_entity_poly.entity_id
_entity_poly.type
_entity_poly.pdbx_seq_one_letter_code
_entity_poly.pdbx_strand_id
1 'polypeptide(L)'
;MFRQINQQPMTLVEIAKLNSITNSTALFHLNLLQEGGIIEGRYLPGKKGKAIVYFVNFSGMLFKQANVINNQTKIFEQSVGVGEYLEADLKVAHVASQEKIYTLTNKLFSSDRFKAKLLWTDGGKVSYGFDNSFTFNSDIEEISFSLELCSEARFYRNDWKSDITFAVNNKELCTYTSLGDFGGIRGKLSPDWWGNENTQYGTLVTISITNDGTFLNSQKVSKTTLKDLDLNLGNKILFSIYNKPNAQHYGEFNLFGDCFGNHKQDILLVAKYTEK
;
A
#
# COMPACT_ATOMS: atom_id res chain seq x y z
N MET A 1 -5.89 0.60 18.23
CA MET A 1 -5.63 2.02 17.91
C MET A 1 -4.67 2.19 16.76
N PHE A 2 -3.37 1.85 16.88
CA PHE A 2 -2.40 2.06 15.79
C PHE A 2 -2.86 1.48 14.45
N ARG A 3 -3.32 0.21 14.39
CA ARG A 3 -3.84 -0.41 13.16
C ARG A 3 -4.99 0.37 12.52
N GLN A 4 -5.86 0.95 13.30
CA GLN A 4 -7.02 1.71 12.82
C GLN A 4 -6.58 3.06 12.23
N ILE A 5 -5.66 3.77 12.92
CA ILE A 5 -5.08 5.02 12.42
C ILE A 5 -4.25 4.78 11.15
N ASN A 6 -3.61 3.60 11.03
CA ASN A 6 -2.85 3.22 9.84
C ASN A 6 -3.75 2.92 8.62
N GLN A 7 -4.99 2.50 8.86
CA GLN A 7 -5.98 2.29 7.78
C GLN A 7 -6.56 3.60 7.27
N GLN A 8 -6.86 4.53 8.18
CA GLN A 8 -7.32 5.89 7.85
C GLN A 8 -7.05 6.84 9.02
N PRO A 9 -6.81 8.13 8.75
CA PRO A 9 -6.72 9.14 9.79
C PRO A 9 -8.01 9.23 10.60
N MET A 10 -7.90 9.36 11.93
CA MET A 10 -9.05 9.29 12.83
C MET A 10 -8.96 10.34 13.94
N THR A 11 -10.11 10.82 14.38
CA THR A 11 -10.23 11.68 15.57
C THR A 11 -10.19 10.85 16.86
N LEU A 12 -9.86 11.50 17.99
CA LEU A 12 -9.94 10.91 19.33
C LEU A 12 -11.27 10.19 19.58
N VAL A 13 -12.38 10.82 19.22
CA VAL A 13 -13.74 10.31 19.47
C VAL A 13 -14.00 9.02 18.66
N GLU A 14 -13.59 8.99 17.40
CA GLU A 14 -13.71 7.80 16.53
C GLU A 14 -12.88 6.64 17.07
N ILE A 15 -11.63 6.90 17.48
CA ILE A 15 -10.75 5.90 18.07
C ILE A 15 -11.31 5.34 19.37
N ALA A 16 -11.79 6.21 20.26
CA ALA A 16 -12.41 5.80 21.52
C ALA A 16 -13.63 4.91 21.28
N LYS A 17 -14.51 5.31 20.37
CA LYS A 17 -15.72 4.57 20.01
C LYS A 17 -15.39 3.19 19.43
N LEU A 18 -14.47 3.11 18.48
CA LEU A 18 -14.07 1.84 17.82
C LEU A 18 -13.39 0.85 18.78
N ASN A 19 -12.74 1.35 19.82
CA ASN A 19 -12.07 0.49 20.80
C ASN A 19 -12.91 0.27 22.07
N SER A 20 -14.14 0.79 22.13
CA SER A 20 -15.04 0.69 23.30
C SER A 20 -14.40 1.17 24.61
N ILE A 21 -13.64 2.29 24.53
CA ILE A 21 -12.94 2.90 25.67
C ILE A 21 -13.36 4.37 25.83
N THR A 22 -13.01 4.96 26.99
CA THR A 22 -13.26 6.39 27.23
C THR A 22 -12.32 7.28 26.41
N ASN A 23 -12.75 8.51 26.14
CA ASN A 23 -11.89 9.50 25.47
C ASN A 23 -10.58 9.75 26.26
N SER A 24 -10.63 9.74 27.60
CA SER A 24 -9.45 9.90 28.44
C SER A 24 -8.45 8.75 28.27
N THR A 25 -8.94 7.51 28.24
CA THR A 25 -8.11 6.33 28.00
C THR A 25 -7.51 6.35 26.57
N ALA A 26 -8.33 6.70 25.58
CA ALA A 26 -7.84 6.84 24.21
C ALA A 26 -6.75 7.92 24.11
N LEU A 27 -6.96 9.09 24.73
CA LEU A 27 -6.00 10.20 24.72
C LEU A 27 -4.68 9.81 25.37
N PHE A 28 -4.73 9.08 26.50
CA PHE A 28 -3.52 8.59 27.16
C PHE A 28 -2.66 7.73 26.22
N HIS A 29 -3.28 6.76 25.55
CA HIS A 29 -2.55 5.91 24.61
C HIS A 29 -2.08 6.65 23.34
N LEU A 30 -2.86 7.61 22.86
CA LEU A 30 -2.47 8.44 21.72
C LEU A 30 -1.27 9.34 22.07
N ASN A 31 -1.22 9.90 23.26
CA ASN A 31 -0.05 10.68 23.72
C ASN A 31 1.21 9.82 23.78
N LEU A 32 1.14 8.60 24.31
CA LEU A 32 2.28 7.67 24.31
C LEU A 32 2.77 7.36 22.88
N LEU A 33 1.84 7.15 21.95
CA LEU A 33 2.19 6.90 20.54
C LEU A 33 2.79 8.15 19.88
N GLN A 34 2.34 9.37 20.24
CA GLN A 34 2.91 10.63 19.75
C GLN A 34 4.30 10.89 20.35
N GLU A 35 4.47 10.68 21.65
CA GLU A 35 5.77 10.80 22.34
C GLU A 35 6.80 9.83 21.74
N GLY A 36 6.36 8.62 21.41
CA GLY A 36 7.17 7.65 20.65
C GLY A 36 7.39 8.01 19.19
N GLY A 37 6.82 9.14 18.70
CA GLY A 37 6.92 9.57 17.31
C GLY A 37 6.16 8.66 16.33
N ILE A 38 5.33 7.74 16.81
CA ILE A 38 4.63 6.70 16.02
C ILE A 38 3.44 7.29 15.24
N ILE A 39 2.76 8.26 15.84
CA ILE A 39 1.66 9.01 15.23
C ILE A 39 1.88 10.51 15.41
N GLU A 40 1.18 11.30 14.62
CA GLU A 40 1.08 12.74 14.79
C GLU A 40 -0.38 13.19 14.80
N GLY A 41 -0.70 14.17 15.64
CA GLY A 41 -2.01 14.83 15.65
C GLY A 41 -1.95 16.17 14.91
N ARG A 42 -2.88 16.38 13.95
CA ARG A 42 -3.03 17.65 13.23
C ARG A 42 -4.40 18.26 13.47
N TYR A 43 -4.44 19.59 13.62
CA TYR A 43 -5.70 20.32 13.72
C TYR A 43 -6.33 20.50 12.35
N LEU A 44 -7.53 19.98 12.17
CA LEU A 44 -8.28 20.07 10.92
C LEU A 44 -9.66 20.71 11.15
N PRO A 45 -10.25 21.34 10.11
CA PRO A 45 -11.62 21.82 10.16
C PRO A 45 -12.57 20.65 10.44
N GLY A 46 -13.39 20.75 11.47
CA GLY A 46 -14.41 19.77 11.83
C GLY A 46 -15.82 20.37 11.74
N LYS A 47 -16.87 19.55 11.87
CA LYS A 47 -18.28 19.97 11.80
C LYS A 47 -18.68 21.03 12.83
N LYS A 48 -17.95 21.18 13.93
CA LYS A 48 -18.20 22.15 15.03
C LYS A 48 -16.91 22.85 15.50
N GLY A 49 -16.00 23.22 14.59
CA GLY A 49 -14.73 23.86 14.91
C GLY A 49 -13.52 23.04 14.49
N LYS A 50 -12.35 23.22 15.15
CA LYS A 50 -11.14 22.44 14.84
C LYS A 50 -11.16 21.12 15.60
N ALA A 51 -10.85 20.01 14.93
CA ALA A 51 -10.66 18.71 15.55
C ALA A 51 -9.20 18.25 15.37
N ILE A 52 -8.67 17.48 16.34
CA ILE A 52 -7.39 16.80 16.16
C ILE A 52 -7.68 15.48 15.47
N VAL A 53 -7.03 15.29 14.34
CA VAL A 53 -7.00 14.02 13.59
C VAL A 53 -5.60 13.44 13.69
N TYR A 54 -5.53 12.15 14.02
CA TYR A 54 -4.28 11.43 14.20
C TYR A 54 -3.90 10.68 12.94
N PHE A 55 -2.63 10.76 12.57
CA PHE A 55 -2.01 10.15 11.40
C PHE A 55 -0.84 9.29 11.84
N VAL A 56 -0.58 8.22 11.12
CA VAL A 56 0.67 7.47 11.30
C VAL A 56 1.83 8.29 10.74
N ASN A 57 2.88 8.43 11.53
CA ASN A 57 4.04 9.27 11.21
C ASN A 57 5.17 8.47 10.51
N PHE A 58 4.97 7.17 10.25
CA PHE A 58 5.98 6.30 9.68
C PHE A 58 5.73 5.94 8.22
N SER A 59 6.74 6.17 7.41
CA SER A 59 6.96 5.43 6.16
C SER A 59 7.67 4.12 6.51
N GLY A 60 6.88 3.09 6.86
CA GLY A 60 7.39 1.76 7.10
C GLY A 60 8.28 1.60 8.34
N MET A 61 7.72 1.15 9.48
CA MET A 61 8.51 0.44 10.46
C MET A 61 8.65 -1.01 10.01
N LEU A 62 9.81 -1.36 9.52
CA LEU A 62 10.30 -2.73 9.65
C LEU A 62 10.50 -2.92 11.17
N PHE A 63 9.54 -3.52 11.87
CA PHE A 63 9.86 -4.16 13.13
C PHE A 63 10.78 -5.33 12.78
N LYS A 64 12.07 -5.08 12.73
CA LYS A 64 13.04 -6.14 12.96
C LYS A 64 12.78 -6.58 14.39
N GLN A 65 11.85 -7.53 14.56
CA GLN A 65 11.92 -8.38 15.73
C GLN A 65 13.39 -8.85 15.71
N ALA A 66 14.13 -8.54 16.76
CA ALA A 66 15.47 -9.09 16.97
C ALA A 66 15.30 -10.57 17.33
N ASN A 67 14.69 -11.32 16.45
CA ASN A 67 14.90 -12.74 16.38
C ASN A 67 16.39 -12.86 16.08
N VAL A 68 17.08 -13.60 16.92
CA VAL A 68 18.46 -14.03 16.72
C VAL A 68 18.61 -14.24 15.21
N ILE A 69 19.21 -13.24 14.52
CA ILE A 69 19.54 -13.37 13.11
C ILE A 69 20.51 -14.53 13.13
N ASN A 70 20.04 -15.70 12.75
CA ASN A 70 20.93 -16.77 12.41
C ASN A 70 21.88 -16.13 11.38
N ASN A 71 23.17 -16.14 11.59
CA ASN A 71 24.19 -15.44 10.78
C ASN A 71 24.15 -15.84 9.29
N GLN A 72 23.15 -16.59 8.86
CA GLN A 72 22.92 -17.13 7.53
C GLN A 72 21.75 -16.48 6.77
N THR A 73 20.81 -15.78 7.43
CA THR A 73 19.65 -15.16 6.75
C THR A 73 20.08 -13.92 5.98
N LYS A 74 19.87 -13.93 4.67
CA LYS A 74 20.11 -12.81 3.76
C LYS A 74 18.79 -12.08 3.47
N ILE A 75 18.91 -10.81 3.10
CA ILE A 75 17.78 -9.97 2.70
C ILE A 75 18.04 -9.48 1.27
N PHE A 76 17.06 -9.67 0.40
CA PHE A 76 16.99 -9.07 -0.92
C PHE A 76 15.90 -8.01 -0.91
N GLU A 77 16.19 -6.83 -1.47
CA GLU A 77 15.23 -5.73 -1.59
C GLU A 77 15.26 -5.19 -3.02
N GLN A 78 14.08 -4.96 -3.59
CA GLN A 78 13.93 -4.30 -4.88
C GLN A 78 12.70 -3.41 -4.87
N SER A 79 12.87 -2.19 -5.38
CA SER A 79 11.79 -1.22 -5.59
C SER A 79 11.47 -1.09 -7.08
N VAL A 80 10.18 -1.02 -7.42
CA VAL A 80 9.69 -0.86 -8.80
C VAL A 80 8.68 0.27 -8.84
N GLY A 81 8.91 1.26 -9.70
CA GLY A 81 8.05 2.43 -9.84
C GLY A 81 6.66 2.08 -10.37
N VAL A 82 5.64 2.83 -9.94
CA VAL A 82 4.23 2.56 -10.29
C VAL A 82 3.95 2.60 -11.80
N GLY A 83 4.80 3.25 -12.60
CA GLY A 83 4.74 3.25 -14.06
C GLY A 83 5.61 2.17 -14.74
N GLU A 84 6.36 1.38 -13.99
CA GLU A 84 7.30 0.37 -14.51
C GLU A 84 6.66 -1.03 -14.68
N TYR A 85 5.34 -1.08 -14.81
CA TYR A 85 4.62 -2.33 -15.02
C TYR A 85 5.06 -3.06 -16.31
N LEU A 86 5.06 -4.40 -16.25
CA LEU A 86 5.34 -5.29 -17.39
C LEU A 86 4.08 -5.65 -18.16
N GLU A 87 2.94 -5.74 -17.45
CA GLU A 87 1.66 -6.07 -18.03
C GLU A 87 0.61 -5.10 -17.51
N ALA A 88 -0.29 -4.66 -18.38
CA ALA A 88 -1.41 -3.81 -18.01
C ALA A 88 -2.61 -4.10 -18.92
N ASP A 89 -3.75 -4.33 -18.28
CA ASP A 89 -5.08 -4.39 -18.88
C ASP A 89 -5.98 -3.46 -18.08
N LEU A 90 -5.90 -2.16 -18.40
CA LEU A 90 -6.59 -1.08 -17.72
C LEU A 90 -7.52 -0.38 -18.70
N LYS A 91 -8.77 -0.15 -18.29
CA LYS A 91 -9.78 0.52 -19.12
C LYS A 91 -9.45 1.99 -19.36
N VAL A 92 -9.21 2.69 -18.26
CA VAL A 92 -8.76 4.08 -18.24
C VAL A 92 -7.54 4.12 -17.35
N ALA A 93 -6.50 4.80 -17.79
CA ALA A 93 -5.29 4.96 -17.00
C ALA A 93 -4.72 6.36 -17.15
N HIS A 94 -4.42 6.96 -16.02
CA HIS A 94 -3.74 8.22 -15.91
C HIS A 94 -2.56 8.08 -14.97
N VAL A 95 -1.55 8.90 -15.17
CA VAL A 95 -0.42 9.02 -14.24
C VAL A 95 -0.09 10.47 -13.98
N ALA A 96 0.32 10.77 -12.77
CA ALA A 96 0.93 12.06 -12.43
C ALA A 96 2.43 11.86 -12.22
N SER A 97 3.20 12.77 -12.79
CA SER A 97 4.62 12.97 -12.47
C SER A 97 4.75 14.02 -11.36
N GLN A 98 5.97 14.45 -11.05
CA GLN A 98 6.20 15.61 -10.19
C GLN A 98 5.75 16.94 -10.79
N GLU A 99 5.45 17.00 -12.09
CA GLU A 99 5.19 18.25 -12.82
C GLU A 99 3.81 18.31 -13.46
N LYS A 100 3.25 17.19 -13.92
CA LYS A 100 1.99 17.17 -14.67
C LYS A 100 1.36 15.80 -14.78
N ILE A 101 0.11 15.78 -15.27
CA ILE A 101 -0.67 14.56 -15.56
C ILE A 101 -0.42 14.11 -17.00
N TYR A 102 -0.37 12.79 -17.19
CA TYR A 102 -0.36 12.14 -18.48
C TYR A 102 -1.54 11.17 -18.57
N THR A 103 -2.27 11.20 -19.67
CA THR A 103 -3.29 10.21 -19.96
C THR A 103 -2.66 9.04 -20.71
N LEU A 104 -2.77 7.83 -20.15
CA LEU A 104 -2.26 6.60 -20.76
C LEU A 104 -3.35 5.75 -21.39
N THR A 105 -4.61 6.13 -21.30
CA THR A 105 -5.73 5.44 -21.95
C THR A 105 -5.43 5.21 -23.43
N ASN A 106 -5.60 3.97 -23.92
CA ASN A 106 -5.26 3.49 -25.27
C ASN A 106 -3.76 3.55 -25.64
N LYS A 107 -2.86 3.89 -24.73
CA LYS A 107 -1.40 3.92 -24.93
C LYS A 107 -0.63 3.52 -23.67
N LEU A 108 -1.08 2.46 -23.01
CA LEU A 108 -0.57 2.00 -21.71
C LEU A 108 0.95 1.81 -21.68
N PHE A 109 1.56 1.46 -22.81
CA PHE A 109 3.01 1.24 -22.93
C PHE A 109 3.78 2.44 -23.49
N SER A 110 3.17 3.64 -23.54
CA SER A 110 3.91 4.88 -23.84
C SER A 110 5.05 5.08 -22.84
N SER A 111 6.16 5.64 -23.28
CA SER A 111 7.32 5.98 -22.42
C SER A 111 6.97 6.99 -21.32
N ASP A 112 5.86 7.72 -21.45
CA ASP A 112 5.39 8.64 -20.40
C ASP A 112 5.05 7.92 -19.10
N ARG A 113 4.71 6.62 -19.13
CA ARG A 113 4.45 5.81 -17.95
C ARG A 113 5.64 5.78 -16.97
N PHE A 114 6.88 5.84 -17.45
CA PHE A 114 8.07 5.82 -16.61
C PHE A 114 8.26 7.10 -15.77
N LYS A 115 7.48 8.15 -16.06
CA LYS A 115 7.45 9.39 -15.27
C LYS A 115 6.45 9.31 -14.12
N ALA A 116 5.66 8.23 -14.04
CA ALA A 116 4.59 8.08 -13.06
C ALA A 116 5.12 8.07 -11.64
N LYS A 117 4.49 8.88 -10.79
CA LYS A 117 4.64 8.93 -9.34
C LYS A 117 3.31 8.71 -8.63
N LEU A 118 2.21 8.74 -9.38
CA LEU A 118 0.88 8.30 -9.01
C LEU A 118 0.26 7.68 -10.27
N LEU A 119 -0.35 6.52 -10.14
CA LEU A 119 -1.14 5.87 -11.19
C LEU A 119 -2.56 5.67 -10.66
N TRP A 120 -3.57 6.07 -11.46
CA TRP A 120 -4.96 5.76 -11.15
C TRP A 120 -5.70 5.23 -12.38
N THR A 121 -6.71 4.41 -12.11
CA THR A 121 -7.41 3.64 -13.15
C THR A 121 -8.85 3.34 -12.75
N ASP A 122 -9.71 3.29 -13.75
CA ASP A 122 -11.10 2.82 -13.63
C ASP A 122 -11.19 1.27 -13.55
N GLY A 123 -10.20 0.64 -12.92
CA GLY A 123 -10.13 -0.79 -12.73
C GLY A 123 -9.38 -1.54 -13.83
N GLY A 124 -9.29 -2.84 -13.65
CA GLY A 124 -8.50 -3.72 -14.48
C GLY A 124 -7.36 -4.39 -13.72
N LYS A 125 -6.27 -4.72 -14.42
CA LYS A 125 -5.11 -5.41 -13.87
C LYS A 125 -3.82 -4.72 -14.29
N VAL A 126 -2.89 -4.58 -13.36
CA VAL A 126 -1.50 -4.18 -13.61
C VAL A 126 -0.55 -5.15 -12.93
N SER A 127 0.57 -5.49 -13.59
CA SER A 127 1.55 -6.45 -13.07
C SER A 127 2.96 -5.93 -13.18
N TYR A 128 3.72 -6.08 -12.09
CA TYR A 128 5.09 -5.62 -11.92
C TYR A 128 6.04 -6.80 -11.84
N GLY A 129 7.21 -6.67 -12.48
CA GLY A 129 8.23 -7.69 -12.49
C GLY A 129 9.34 -7.41 -11.49
N PHE A 130 9.67 -8.40 -10.68
CA PHE A 130 10.79 -8.36 -9.75
C PHE A 130 11.80 -9.46 -10.08
N ASP A 131 13.07 -9.20 -9.82
CA ASP A 131 14.13 -10.20 -9.97
C ASP A 131 13.90 -11.36 -9.00
N ASN A 132 14.18 -12.58 -9.47
CA ASN A 132 14.10 -13.79 -8.67
C ASN A 132 15.43 -14.48 -8.45
N SER A 133 16.55 -13.81 -8.70
CA SER A 133 17.91 -14.39 -8.56
C SER A 133 18.18 -14.95 -7.15
N PHE A 134 17.58 -14.34 -6.11
CA PHE A 134 17.70 -14.81 -4.73
C PHE A 134 16.99 -16.16 -4.47
N THR A 135 16.17 -16.66 -5.39
CA THR A 135 15.49 -17.95 -5.24
C THR A 135 16.37 -19.12 -5.63
N PHE A 136 17.45 -18.86 -6.39
CA PHE A 136 18.34 -19.91 -6.88
C PHE A 136 19.22 -20.46 -5.75
N ASN A 137 19.16 -21.78 -5.54
CA ASN A 137 19.92 -22.49 -4.50
C ASN A 137 19.72 -21.92 -3.09
N SER A 138 18.50 -21.51 -2.77
CA SER A 138 18.15 -20.88 -1.50
C SER A 138 16.88 -21.46 -0.89
N ASP A 139 16.78 -21.40 0.43
CA ASP A 139 15.56 -21.63 1.17
C ASP A 139 14.93 -20.29 1.52
N ILE A 140 13.78 -19.99 0.90
CA ILE A 140 13.04 -18.74 1.12
C ILE A 140 12.22 -18.86 2.41
N GLU A 141 12.41 -17.90 3.32
CA GLU A 141 11.67 -17.82 4.58
C GLU A 141 10.41 -16.95 4.45
N GLU A 142 10.54 -15.81 3.77
CA GLU A 142 9.48 -14.83 3.58
C GLU A 142 9.70 -14.03 2.30
N ILE A 143 8.63 -13.73 1.58
CA ILE A 143 8.57 -12.66 0.58
C ILE A 143 7.49 -11.70 0.99
N SER A 144 7.77 -10.40 0.95
CA SER A 144 6.79 -9.37 1.24
C SER A 144 6.78 -8.29 0.17
N PHE A 145 5.58 -7.80 -0.14
CA PHE A 145 5.34 -6.64 -0.99
C PHE A 145 4.72 -5.53 -0.16
N SER A 146 5.22 -4.32 -0.33
CA SER A 146 4.72 -3.14 0.38
C SER A 146 4.47 -2.01 -0.62
N LEU A 147 3.31 -1.38 -0.54
CA LEU A 147 2.89 -0.30 -1.44
C LEU A 147 1.85 0.61 -0.77
N GLU A 148 1.83 1.89 -1.14
CA GLU A 148 0.76 2.81 -0.76
C GLU A 148 -0.31 2.80 -1.83
N LEU A 149 -1.58 2.59 -1.44
CA LEU A 149 -2.72 2.55 -2.36
C LEU A 149 -4.02 2.97 -1.69
N CYS A 150 -4.99 3.38 -2.50
CA CYS A 150 -6.37 3.61 -2.08
C CYS A 150 -7.34 3.29 -3.22
N SER A 151 -8.66 3.43 -2.97
CA SER A 151 -9.68 3.41 -4.00
C SER A 151 -9.50 4.57 -4.97
N GLU A 152 -10.15 4.52 -6.12
CA GLU A 152 -10.27 5.64 -7.06
C GLU A 152 -11.73 6.11 -7.13
N ALA A 153 -11.96 7.40 -7.13
CA ALA A 153 -13.25 8.05 -7.37
C ALA A 153 -13.04 9.41 -8.03
N ARG A 154 -14.03 9.90 -8.74
CA ARG A 154 -13.95 11.23 -9.32
C ARG A 154 -13.68 12.29 -8.23
N PHE A 155 -12.60 13.05 -8.34
CA PHE A 155 -12.01 13.96 -7.36
C PHE A 155 -11.42 13.19 -6.18
N TYR A 156 -12.18 12.98 -5.12
CA TYR A 156 -11.92 12.04 -4.02
C TYR A 156 -13.21 11.76 -3.25
N ARG A 157 -13.27 10.58 -2.61
CA ARG A 157 -14.36 10.19 -1.72
C ARG A 157 -13.83 9.34 -0.58
N ASN A 158 -13.77 9.91 0.60
CA ASN A 158 -13.21 9.25 1.79
C ASN A 158 -14.02 8.01 2.26
N ASP A 159 -15.19 7.78 1.70
CA ASP A 159 -16.10 6.66 1.98
C ASP A 159 -16.37 5.76 0.76
N TRP A 160 -15.43 5.72 -0.20
CA TRP A 160 -15.55 4.97 -1.45
C TRP A 160 -14.72 3.68 -1.40
N LYS A 161 -15.34 2.58 -1.02
CA LYS A 161 -14.64 1.30 -0.85
C LYS A 161 -14.26 0.67 -2.18
N SER A 162 -13.11 -0.01 -2.18
CA SER A 162 -12.64 -0.84 -3.29
C SER A 162 -11.99 -2.12 -2.79
N ASP A 163 -12.39 -3.25 -3.36
CA ASP A 163 -11.76 -4.55 -3.14
C ASP A 163 -10.64 -4.74 -4.16
N ILE A 164 -9.40 -4.62 -3.69
CA ILE A 164 -8.18 -4.69 -4.49
C ILE A 164 -7.50 -6.03 -4.20
N THR A 165 -7.32 -6.84 -5.23
CA THR A 165 -6.78 -8.20 -5.12
C THR A 165 -5.32 -8.23 -5.54
N PHE A 166 -4.51 -9.00 -4.81
CA PHE A 166 -3.10 -9.23 -5.07
C PHE A 166 -2.84 -10.67 -5.49
N ALA A 167 -1.94 -10.85 -6.44
CA ALA A 167 -1.47 -12.16 -6.87
C ALA A 167 0.04 -12.16 -7.16
N VAL A 168 0.68 -13.31 -7.03
CA VAL A 168 2.06 -13.55 -7.45
C VAL A 168 2.06 -14.72 -8.43
N ASN A 169 2.71 -14.55 -9.59
CA ASN A 169 2.81 -15.57 -10.65
C ASN A 169 1.43 -16.20 -10.98
N ASN A 170 0.38 -15.34 -11.08
CA ASN A 170 -1.03 -15.71 -11.29
C ASN A 170 -1.68 -16.50 -10.12
N LYS A 171 -0.97 -16.71 -9.01
CA LYS A 171 -1.56 -17.27 -7.80
C LYS A 171 -2.14 -16.15 -6.92
N GLU A 172 -3.44 -16.15 -6.73
CA GLU A 172 -4.11 -15.19 -5.86
C GLU A 172 -3.62 -15.35 -4.42
N LEU A 173 -3.30 -14.22 -3.79
CA LEU A 173 -2.85 -14.14 -2.41
C LEU A 173 -3.99 -13.77 -1.45
N CYS A 174 -4.53 -12.57 -1.66
CA CYS A 174 -5.59 -12.00 -0.83
C CYS A 174 -6.24 -10.80 -1.51
N THR A 175 -7.34 -10.33 -0.92
CA THR A 175 -8.01 -9.08 -1.28
C THR A 175 -7.95 -8.12 -0.10
N TYR A 176 -7.54 -6.88 -0.36
CA TYR A 176 -7.59 -5.75 0.55
C TYR A 176 -8.78 -4.87 0.21
N THR A 177 -9.61 -4.54 1.19
CA THR A 177 -10.68 -3.56 1.01
C THR A 177 -10.17 -2.18 1.43
N SER A 178 -9.88 -1.32 0.46
CA SER A 178 -9.66 0.10 0.71
C SER A 178 -10.97 0.75 1.17
N LEU A 179 -10.88 1.63 2.15
CA LEU A 179 -12.06 2.27 2.74
C LEU A 179 -12.52 3.50 1.97
N GLY A 180 -11.64 4.09 1.17
CA GLY A 180 -11.95 5.30 0.43
C GLY A 180 -10.83 5.73 -0.51
N ASP A 181 -11.14 6.71 -1.32
CA ASP A 181 -10.21 7.55 -2.05
C ASP A 181 -9.97 8.80 -1.20
N PHE A 182 -8.77 8.90 -0.59
CA PHE A 182 -8.54 9.85 0.49
C PHE A 182 -8.07 11.21 -0.02
N GLY A 183 -8.83 12.24 0.30
CA GLY A 183 -8.54 13.63 -0.04
C GLY A 183 -9.04 14.63 1.02
N GLY A 184 -8.99 15.91 0.68
CA GLY A 184 -9.34 17.01 1.57
C GLY A 184 -8.24 17.36 2.60
N ILE A 185 -7.29 16.46 2.82
CA ILE A 185 -6.07 16.66 3.60
C ILE A 185 -4.92 16.38 2.66
N ARG A 186 -3.97 17.32 2.54
CA ARG A 186 -2.87 17.17 1.61
C ARG A 186 -1.96 16.01 1.99
N GLY A 187 -1.61 15.19 1.01
CA GLY A 187 -0.58 14.16 1.12
C GLY A 187 0.79 14.80 1.43
N LYS A 188 1.58 14.15 2.29
CA LYS A 188 2.88 14.68 2.74
C LYS A 188 3.88 14.92 1.60
N LEU A 189 3.79 14.10 0.55
CA LEU A 189 4.71 14.08 -0.58
C LEU A 189 4.10 14.67 -1.85
N SER A 190 2.78 14.94 -1.84
CA SER A 190 2.09 15.47 -3.02
C SER A 190 2.68 16.82 -3.44
N PRO A 191 3.09 17.01 -4.72
CA PRO A 191 3.74 18.24 -5.19
C PRO A 191 2.78 19.42 -5.14
N ASP A 192 3.31 20.65 -5.03
CA ASP A 192 2.52 21.88 -4.83
C ASP A 192 1.47 22.13 -5.92
N TRP A 193 1.74 21.73 -7.16
CA TRP A 193 0.83 21.87 -8.29
C TRP A 193 -0.38 20.91 -8.25
N TRP A 194 -0.32 19.83 -7.42
CA TRP A 194 -1.41 18.84 -7.29
C TRP A 194 -2.54 19.44 -6.45
N GLY A 195 -3.73 19.61 -7.05
CA GLY A 195 -4.87 20.26 -6.42
C GLY A 195 -5.41 19.47 -5.21
N ASN A 196 -5.86 20.19 -4.19
CA ASN A 196 -6.41 19.60 -2.96
C ASN A 196 -7.74 18.88 -3.18
N GLU A 197 -8.39 19.12 -4.31
CA GLU A 197 -9.62 18.45 -4.75
C GLU A 197 -9.39 17.05 -5.31
N ASN A 198 -8.14 16.65 -5.52
CA ASN A 198 -7.78 15.33 -6.01
C ASN A 198 -7.41 14.38 -4.87
N THR A 199 -7.28 13.10 -5.19
CA THR A 199 -6.70 12.06 -4.32
C THR A 199 -5.37 12.52 -3.74
N GLN A 200 -5.19 12.42 -2.43
CA GLN A 200 -4.03 12.98 -1.74
C GLN A 200 -3.09 11.93 -1.15
N TYR A 201 -3.61 10.82 -0.67
CA TYR A 201 -2.83 9.76 -0.03
C TYR A 201 -3.59 8.44 -0.01
N GLY A 202 -2.85 7.38 0.23
CA GLY A 202 -3.37 6.04 0.40
C GLY A 202 -3.09 5.47 1.79
N THR A 203 -3.28 4.17 1.89
CA THR A 203 -2.85 3.36 3.03
C THR A 203 -1.63 2.54 2.62
N LEU A 204 -0.60 2.52 3.46
CA LEU A 204 0.51 1.59 3.28
C LEU A 204 0.02 0.18 3.59
N VAL A 205 0.07 -0.70 2.60
CA VAL A 205 -0.34 -2.09 2.70
C VAL A 205 0.88 -2.98 2.54
N THR A 206 1.02 -3.97 3.41
CA THR A 206 2.07 -4.98 3.33
C THR A 206 1.45 -6.37 3.18
N ILE A 207 1.85 -7.10 2.16
CA ILE A 207 1.46 -8.48 1.89
C ILE A 207 2.69 -9.35 2.10
N SER A 208 2.70 -10.21 3.13
CA SER A 208 3.80 -11.13 3.40
C SER A 208 3.35 -12.57 3.16
N ILE A 209 4.20 -13.35 2.50
CA ILE A 209 3.99 -14.75 2.20
C ILE A 209 5.10 -15.56 2.86
N THR A 210 4.73 -16.55 3.65
CA THR A 210 5.62 -17.47 4.36
C THR A 210 5.23 -18.92 4.09
N ASN A 211 5.90 -19.86 4.73
CA ASN A 211 5.49 -21.27 4.73
C ASN A 211 4.20 -21.54 5.53
N ASP A 212 3.76 -20.59 6.36
CA ASP A 212 2.54 -20.72 7.17
C ASP A 212 1.30 -20.15 6.46
N GLY A 213 1.48 -19.35 5.40
CA GLY A 213 0.41 -18.71 4.64
C GLY A 213 0.71 -17.28 4.25
N THR A 214 -0.33 -16.57 3.81
CA THR A 214 -0.28 -15.17 3.40
C THR A 214 -0.87 -14.27 4.48
N PHE A 215 -0.18 -13.17 4.73
CA PHE A 215 -0.53 -12.16 5.74
C PHE A 215 -0.73 -10.80 5.07
N LEU A 216 -1.76 -10.09 5.47
CA LEU A 216 -2.04 -8.70 5.10
C LEU A 216 -1.89 -7.84 6.35
N ASN A 217 -0.95 -6.89 6.34
CA ASN A 217 -0.64 -6.03 7.50
C ASN A 217 -0.44 -6.86 8.79
N SER A 218 0.33 -7.95 8.68
CA SER A 218 0.63 -8.92 9.75
C SER A 218 -0.56 -9.76 10.24
N GLN A 219 -1.71 -9.67 9.61
CA GLN A 219 -2.86 -10.54 9.89
C GLN A 219 -2.94 -11.66 8.85
N LYS A 220 -3.01 -12.92 9.29
CA LYS A 220 -3.17 -14.04 8.36
C LYS A 220 -4.53 -13.99 7.67
N VAL A 221 -4.50 -13.99 6.33
CA VAL A 221 -5.69 -13.80 5.47
C VAL A 221 -5.90 -14.94 4.48
N SER A 222 -4.86 -15.73 4.19
CA SER A 222 -4.94 -16.81 3.23
C SER A 222 -4.04 -17.98 3.64
N LYS A 223 -4.34 -19.18 3.09
CA LYS A 223 -3.52 -20.37 3.24
C LYS A 223 -2.45 -20.50 2.16
N THR A 224 -2.41 -19.60 1.17
CA THR A 224 -1.42 -19.59 0.11
C THR A 224 -0.04 -19.36 0.70
N THR A 225 0.90 -20.27 0.41
CA THR A 225 2.27 -20.30 0.96
C THR A 225 3.31 -20.01 -0.14
N LEU A 226 4.58 -19.86 0.24
CA LEU A 226 5.70 -19.71 -0.70
C LEU A 226 5.76 -20.85 -1.73
N LYS A 227 5.42 -22.08 -1.34
CA LYS A 227 5.43 -23.26 -2.22
C LYS A 227 4.40 -23.18 -3.35
N ASP A 228 3.33 -22.41 -3.15
CA ASP A 228 2.26 -22.24 -4.15
C ASP A 228 2.58 -21.21 -5.23
N LEU A 229 3.70 -20.47 -5.09
CA LEU A 229 3.98 -19.28 -5.89
C LEU A 229 4.84 -19.53 -7.13
N ASP A 230 5.37 -20.75 -7.33
CA ASP A 230 6.24 -21.09 -8.47
C ASP A 230 7.40 -20.09 -8.66
N LEU A 231 8.09 -19.72 -7.58
CA LEU A 231 9.09 -18.64 -7.54
C LEU A 231 10.29 -18.88 -8.46
N ASN A 232 10.61 -20.14 -8.75
CA ASN A 232 11.70 -20.54 -9.63
C ASN A 232 11.31 -20.60 -11.12
N LEU A 233 10.04 -20.30 -11.43
CA LEU A 233 9.54 -20.35 -12.80
C LEU A 233 9.89 -19.04 -13.54
N GLY A 234 10.66 -19.15 -14.60
CA GLY A 234 11.10 -18.00 -15.40
C GLY A 234 12.18 -17.17 -14.72
N ASN A 235 12.35 -15.93 -15.19
CA ASN A 235 13.41 -15.01 -14.76
C ASN A 235 12.91 -13.85 -13.90
N LYS A 236 11.69 -13.93 -13.38
CA LYS A 236 11.07 -12.87 -12.59
C LYS A 236 9.95 -13.39 -11.70
N ILE A 237 9.67 -12.64 -10.65
CA ILE A 237 8.43 -12.73 -9.87
C ILE A 237 7.47 -11.70 -10.43
N LEU A 238 6.27 -12.11 -10.83
CA LEU A 238 5.23 -11.23 -11.35
C LEU A 238 4.22 -10.92 -10.26
N PHE A 239 4.24 -9.70 -9.71
CA PHE A 239 3.28 -9.23 -8.73
C PHE A 239 2.15 -8.47 -9.42
N SER A 240 0.91 -8.90 -9.24
CA SER A 240 -0.28 -8.34 -9.88
C SER A 240 -1.23 -7.69 -8.88
N ILE A 241 -1.81 -6.57 -9.30
CA ILE A 241 -2.80 -5.77 -8.55
C ILE A 241 -4.01 -5.59 -9.46
N TYR A 242 -5.21 -5.93 -8.99
CA TYR A 242 -6.41 -5.85 -9.83
C TYR A 242 -7.71 -5.80 -9.01
N ASN A 243 -8.78 -5.32 -9.66
CA ASN A 243 -10.13 -5.47 -9.17
C ASN A 243 -10.80 -6.67 -9.86
N LYS A 244 -11.44 -7.54 -9.08
CA LYS A 244 -12.25 -8.63 -9.64
C LYS A 244 -13.55 -8.07 -10.21
N PRO A 245 -14.03 -8.56 -11.37
CA PRO A 245 -15.30 -8.09 -11.95
C PRO A 245 -16.51 -8.28 -11.03
N ASN A 246 -16.45 -9.28 -10.14
CA ASN A 246 -17.50 -9.61 -9.17
C ASN A 246 -17.14 -9.20 -7.74
N ALA A 247 -16.25 -8.24 -7.56
CA ALA A 247 -15.92 -7.69 -6.25
C ALA A 247 -17.18 -7.09 -5.58
N GLN A 248 -17.28 -7.24 -4.26
CA GLN A 248 -18.39 -6.66 -3.50
C GLN A 248 -18.33 -5.11 -3.54
N HIS A 249 -17.12 -4.56 -3.52
CA HIS A 249 -16.87 -3.14 -3.62
C HIS A 249 -15.96 -2.89 -4.85
N TYR A 250 -16.56 -2.43 -5.93
CA TYR A 250 -15.83 -2.09 -7.15
C TYR A 250 -15.58 -0.58 -7.19
N GLY A 251 -14.55 -0.14 -6.50
CA GLY A 251 -14.17 1.26 -6.35
C GLY A 251 -12.81 1.58 -6.95
N GLU A 252 -12.32 0.75 -7.87
CA GLU A 252 -11.09 0.99 -8.64
C GLU A 252 -9.86 1.25 -7.76
N PHE A 253 -8.72 1.78 -8.26
CA PHE A 253 -7.57 2.01 -7.39
C PHE A 253 -6.61 3.09 -7.87
N ASN A 254 -5.96 3.72 -6.88
CA ASN A 254 -4.77 4.55 -6.98
C ASN A 254 -3.55 3.81 -6.44
N LEU A 255 -2.41 3.89 -7.13
CA LEU A 255 -1.09 3.42 -6.68
C LEU A 255 -0.15 4.61 -6.56
N PHE A 256 0.43 4.79 -5.39
CA PHE A 256 1.34 5.89 -5.06
C PHE A 256 2.80 5.43 -5.18
N GLY A 257 3.61 6.26 -5.81
CA GLY A 257 5.06 6.13 -5.84
C GLY A 257 5.73 7.04 -4.81
N ASP A 258 7.04 7.08 -4.83
CA ASP A 258 7.93 7.71 -3.84
C ASP A 258 7.78 9.23 -3.65
N CYS A 259 7.02 9.91 -4.53
CA CYS A 259 6.84 11.37 -4.53
C CYS A 259 5.36 11.80 -4.44
N PHE A 260 4.45 10.90 -4.11
CA PHE A 260 3.04 11.16 -3.85
C PHE A 260 2.58 10.45 -2.59
N GLY A 261 1.46 10.88 -2.03
CA GLY A 261 0.88 10.26 -0.85
C GLY A 261 1.60 10.62 0.44
N ASN A 262 1.69 9.65 1.34
CA ASN A 262 2.24 9.81 2.68
C ASN A 262 3.53 9.00 2.92
N HIS A 263 3.87 8.06 2.04
CA HIS A 263 4.96 7.11 2.22
C HIS A 263 5.97 7.22 1.07
N LYS A 264 7.22 7.59 1.42
CA LYS A 264 8.30 7.78 0.43
C LYS A 264 8.82 6.43 -0.05
N GLN A 265 8.02 5.72 -0.82
CA GLN A 265 8.39 4.46 -1.47
C GLN A 265 7.59 4.20 -2.74
N ASP A 266 8.16 3.47 -3.65
CA ASP A 266 7.48 2.80 -4.74
C ASP A 266 6.98 1.41 -4.30
N ILE A 267 6.63 0.51 -5.22
CA ILE A 267 6.26 -0.86 -4.88
C ILE A 267 7.54 -1.61 -4.49
N LEU A 268 7.65 -1.98 -3.20
CA LEU A 268 8.83 -2.59 -2.62
C LEU A 268 8.62 -4.09 -2.42
N LEU A 269 9.54 -4.90 -2.94
CA LEU A 269 9.70 -6.31 -2.58
C LEU A 269 10.84 -6.46 -1.59
N VAL A 270 10.60 -7.22 -0.52
CA VAL A 270 11.62 -7.68 0.42
C VAL A 270 11.53 -9.19 0.54
N ALA A 271 12.65 -9.89 0.35
CA ALA A 271 12.73 -11.33 0.56
C ALA A 271 13.77 -11.67 1.64
N LYS A 272 13.43 -12.61 2.51
CA LYS A 272 14.35 -13.22 3.49
C LYS A 272 14.61 -14.66 3.07
N TYR A 273 15.88 -15.03 3.00
CA TYR A 273 16.30 -16.34 2.53
C TYR A 273 17.65 -16.77 3.12
N THR A 274 17.92 -18.07 3.08
CA THR A 274 19.19 -18.69 3.46
C THR A 274 19.76 -19.38 2.23
N GLU A 275 21.04 -19.17 1.89
CA GLU A 275 21.71 -19.95 0.84
C GLU A 275 21.96 -21.37 1.32
N LYS A 276 21.81 -22.34 0.38
CA LYS A 276 22.06 -23.78 0.62
C LYS A 276 23.53 -24.10 0.53
#